data_b7188e20b68eceaa24b52d38eb0af157
#
_entry.id   b7188e20b68eceaa24b52d38eb0af157
#
_cell.length_a   1.000
_cell.length_b   1.000
_cell.length_c   1.000
_cell.angle_alpha   90.00
_cell.angle_beta   90.00
_cell.angle_gamma   90.00
#
_symmetry.space_group_name_H-M   'P 1'
#
loop_
_entity.id
_entity.type
_entity.pdbx_description
1 polymer ?
#
loop_
_entity_poly.entity_id
_entity_poly.type
_entity_poly.pdbx_seq_one_letter_code
_entity_poly.pdbx_strand_id
1 'polypeptide(L)'
;ATLALEGCIVTIDAMGTQPNIAQAIRNRGADYILSLKDNQPTLAGSVEDFFVAFQANPDKTPHCFDEVVEKDHGRLEVRRCYAFDQLDCLHAPERWPDLKSFGVIASERTIKGKTTIEHRFYISSLPADAARLNQAVRLHWRVENSLHWCMDVAFGDDRMRARTGNAAH
;
A
#
# COMPACT_ATOMS: atom_id res chain seq x y z
N ALA A 1 -3.51 23.32 -13.38
CA ALA A 1 -4.33 22.26 -13.99
C ALA A 1 -4.77 21.31 -12.88
N THR A 2 -6.07 21.05 -12.77
CA THR A 2 -6.61 20.11 -11.77
C THR A 2 -6.61 18.72 -12.40
N LEU A 3 -5.99 17.76 -11.74
CA LEU A 3 -5.94 16.37 -12.22
C LEU A 3 -7.36 15.76 -12.16
N ALA A 4 -7.82 15.19 -13.26
CA ALA A 4 -9.07 14.43 -13.30
C ALA A 4 -8.82 13.06 -12.65
N LEU A 5 -9.48 12.78 -11.52
CA LEU A 5 -9.28 11.55 -10.74
C LEU A 5 -10.51 10.64 -10.75
N GLU A 6 -11.62 11.06 -11.36
CA GLU A 6 -12.86 10.27 -11.38
C GLU A 6 -12.63 8.84 -11.92
N GLY A 7 -13.06 7.84 -11.17
CA GLY A 7 -12.89 6.43 -11.49
C GLY A 7 -11.45 5.89 -11.31
N CYS A 8 -10.50 6.71 -10.90
CA CYS A 8 -9.13 6.27 -10.63
C CYS A 8 -8.99 5.63 -9.24
N ILE A 9 -7.94 4.83 -9.06
CA ILE A 9 -7.45 4.37 -7.75
C ILE A 9 -6.20 5.18 -7.43
N VAL A 10 -6.22 5.91 -6.32
CA VAL A 10 -5.10 6.66 -5.81
C VAL A 10 -4.39 5.85 -4.74
N THR A 11 -3.12 5.54 -4.96
CA THR A 11 -2.28 4.85 -3.98
C THR A 11 -1.35 5.86 -3.31
N ILE A 12 -1.24 5.82 -1.99
CA ILE A 12 -0.42 6.75 -1.21
C ILE A 12 0.38 5.97 -0.17
N ASP A 13 1.66 6.33 -0.03
CA ASP A 13 2.53 5.80 1.02
C ASP A 13 2.16 6.35 2.41
N ALA A 14 2.68 5.70 3.45
CA ALA A 14 2.34 5.96 4.84
C ALA A 14 2.41 7.43 5.24
N MET A 15 3.39 8.18 4.75
CA MET A 15 3.54 9.61 5.08
C MET A 15 2.31 10.45 4.71
N GLY A 16 1.62 10.10 3.61
CA GLY A 16 0.42 10.78 3.15
C GLY A 16 -0.90 10.13 3.62
N THR A 17 -0.86 9.06 4.42
CA THR A 17 -2.06 8.37 4.91
C THR A 17 -2.72 9.17 6.03
N GLN A 18 -3.69 10.01 5.65
CA GLN A 18 -4.45 10.89 6.54
C GLN A 18 -5.92 10.98 6.14
N PRO A 19 -6.88 11.10 7.10
CA PRO A 19 -8.31 11.14 6.79
C PRO A 19 -8.72 12.30 5.86
N ASN A 20 -8.11 13.48 5.99
CA ASN A 20 -8.38 14.62 5.11
C ASN A 20 -7.91 14.38 3.66
N ILE A 21 -6.84 13.61 3.46
CA ILE A 21 -6.37 13.21 2.13
C ILE A 21 -7.32 12.18 1.53
N ALA A 22 -7.74 11.16 2.32
CA ALA A 22 -8.77 10.22 1.91
C ALA A 22 -10.07 10.94 1.48
N GLN A 23 -10.51 11.94 2.26
CA GLN A 23 -11.68 12.75 1.91
C GLN A 23 -11.49 13.54 0.60
N ALA A 24 -10.31 14.11 0.40
CA ALA A 24 -10.01 14.86 -0.84
C ALA A 24 -10.03 13.96 -2.07
N ILE A 25 -9.58 12.70 -1.95
CA ILE A 25 -9.64 11.69 -3.02
C ILE A 25 -11.09 11.34 -3.31
N ARG A 26 -11.89 11.02 -2.26
CA ARG A 26 -13.31 10.65 -2.42
C ARG A 26 -14.13 11.79 -3.03
N ASN A 27 -13.89 13.02 -2.63
CA ASN A 27 -14.57 14.20 -3.18
C ASN A 27 -14.30 14.42 -4.69
N ARG A 28 -13.26 13.79 -5.24
CA ARG A 28 -12.93 13.83 -6.66
C ARG A 28 -13.39 12.60 -7.43
N GLY A 29 -14.25 11.76 -6.83
CA GLY A 29 -14.80 10.54 -7.47
C GLY A 29 -13.77 9.42 -7.65
N ALA A 30 -12.65 9.47 -6.92
CA ALA A 30 -11.62 8.44 -6.94
C ALA A 30 -11.72 7.52 -5.72
N ASP A 31 -11.19 6.31 -5.85
CA ASP A 31 -10.96 5.39 -4.75
C ASP A 31 -9.53 5.50 -4.22
N TYR A 32 -9.33 5.09 -2.98
CA TYR A 32 -7.99 5.10 -2.38
C TYR A 32 -7.53 3.71 -1.91
N ILE A 33 -6.21 3.53 -1.93
CA ILE A 33 -5.47 2.48 -1.22
C ILE A 33 -4.33 3.19 -0.48
N LEU A 34 -4.38 3.20 0.85
CA LEU A 34 -3.44 3.92 1.70
C LEU A 34 -2.63 2.95 2.55
N SER A 35 -1.31 3.13 2.55
CA SER A 35 -0.40 2.31 3.35
C SER A 35 -0.44 2.75 4.82
N LEU A 36 -0.47 1.77 5.73
CA LEU A 36 -0.41 2.00 7.18
C LEU A 36 0.99 1.67 7.71
N LYS A 37 1.50 2.57 8.51
CA LYS A 37 2.76 2.43 9.26
C LYS A 37 2.70 3.26 10.55
N ASP A 38 3.86 3.70 11.03
CA ASP A 38 4.07 4.47 12.25
C ASP A 38 3.31 5.80 12.31
N ASN A 39 2.85 6.32 11.17
CA ASN A 39 2.01 7.53 11.11
C ASN A 39 0.56 7.28 11.58
N GLN A 40 0.10 6.03 11.58
CA GLN A 40 -1.20 5.58 12.09
C GLN A 40 -1.02 4.34 12.98
N PRO A 41 -0.26 4.43 14.10
CA PRO A 41 0.22 3.27 14.83
C PRO A 41 -0.92 2.42 15.42
N THR A 42 -1.96 3.07 15.94
CA THR A 42 -3.10 2.35 16.56
C THR A 42 -3.92 1.60 15.51
N LEU A 43 -4.16 2.20 14.35
CA LEU A 43 -4.88 1.56 13.25
C LEU A 43 -4.03 0.42 12.64
N ALA A 44 -2.74 0.67 12.42
CA ALA A 44 -1.81 -0.36 11.93
C ALA A 44 -1.73 -1.54 12.90
N GLY A 45 -1.64 -1.27 14.21
CA GLY A 45 -1.66 -2.30 15.24
C GLY A 45 -2.94 -3.13 15.25
N SER A 46 -4.12 -2.52 15.06
CA SER A 46 -5.37 -3.27 14.98
C SER A 46 -5.43 -4.21 13.76
N VAL A 47 -4.86 -3.81 12.61
CA VAL A 47 -4.75 -4.68 11.44
C VAL A 47 -3.76 -5.81 11.70
N GLU A 48 -2.63 -5.53 12.35
CA GLU A 48 -1.62 -6.53 12.69
C GLU A 48 -2.17 -7.58 13.65
N ASP A 49 -2.82 -7.16 14.73
CA ASP A 49 -3.46 -8.05 15.72
C ASP A 49 -4.52 -8.95 15.08
N PHE A 50 -5.34 -8.36 14.20
CA PHE A 50 -6.32 -9.13 13.43
C PHE A 50 -5.63 -10.16 12.54
N PHE A 51 -4.57 -9.78 11.83
CA PHE A 51 -3.86 -10.68 10.93
C PHE A 51 -3.16 -11.83 11.67
N VAL A 52 -2.60 -11.58 12.85
CA VAL A 52 -2.04 -12.63 13.72
C VAL A 52 -3.12 -13.62 14.13
N ALA A 53 -4.29 -13.14 14.56
CA ALA A 53 -5.44 -13.99 14.89
C ALA A 53 -5.96 -14.78 13.69
N PHE A 54 -6.02 -14.15 12.51
CA PHE A 54 -6.38 -14.78 11.25
C PHE A 54 -5.42 -15.93 10.89
N GLN A 55 -4.11 -15.71 10.99
CA GLN A 55 -3.11 -16.75 10.67
C GLN A 55 -3.24 -18.00 11.54
N ALA A 56 -3.74 -17.87 12.78
CA ALA A 56 -4.00 -19.00 13.66
C ALA A 56 -5.19 -19.87 13.20
N ASN A 57 -6.19 -19.29 12.51
CA ASN A 57 -7.40 -19.98 12.06
C ASN A 57 -7.95 -19.37 10.74
N PRO A 58 -7.27 -19.52 9.61
CA PRO A 58 -7.65 -18.84 8.36
C PRO A 58 -9.05 -19.21 7.85
N ASP A 59 -9.45 -20.48 8.04
CA ASP A 59 -10.73 -21.00 7.54
C ASP A 59 -11.96 -20.41 8.24
N LYS A 60 -11.77 -19.76 9.39
CA LYS A 60 -12.87 -19.18 10.17
C LYS A 60 -13.19 -17.74 9.80
N THR A 61 -12.32 -17.09 9.04
CA THR A 61 -12.46 -15.69 8.69
C THR A 61 -12.64 -15.52 7.19
N PRO A 62 -13.78 -15.00 6.72
CA PRO A 62 -13.97 -14.69 5.31
C PRO A 62 -12.89 -13.73 4.82
N HIS A 63 -12.26 -14.05 3.70
CA HIS A 63 -11.21 -13.22 3.12
C HIS A 63 -11.09 -13.47 1.61
N CYS A 64 -10.52 -12.50 0.89
CA CYS A 64 -10.04 -12.69 -0.46
C CYS A 64 -8.53 -12.93 -0.42
N PHE A 65 -8.03 -13.80 -1.30
CA PHE A 65 -6.62 -14.15 -1.38
C PHE A 65 -6.10 -14.06 -2.82
N ASP A 66 -4.87 -13.58 -2.96
CA ASP A 66 -4.13 -13.56 -4.23
C ASP A 66 -2.65 -13.84 -3.96
N GLU A 67 -2.01 -14.63 -4.81
CA GLU A 67 -0.59 -14.94 -4.71
C GLU A 67 0.10 -14.71 -6.05
N VAL A 68 1.22 -14.01 -6.02
CA VAL A 68 2.10 -13.79 -7.18
C VAL A 68 3.50 -14.27 -6.84
N VAL A 69 4.05 -15.13 -7.70
CA VAL A 69 5.41 -15.65 -7.59
C VAL A 69 6.25 -15.10 -8.73
N GLU A 70 7.32 -14.41 -8.39
CA GLU A 70 8.28 -13.85 -9.34
C GLU A 70 9.67 -14.45 -9.11
N LYS A 71 10.33 -14.87 -10.21
CA LYS A 71 11.69 -15.38 -10.16
C LYS A 71 12.54 -14.61 -11.15
N ASP A 72 13.54 -13.90 -10.65
CA ASP A 72 14.43 -13.09 -11.46
C ASP A 72 15.85 -13.10 -10.89
N HIS A 73 16.86 -13.27 -11.76
CA HIS A 73 18.30 -13.18 -11.45
C HIS A 73 18.74 -13.86 -10.13
N GLY A 74 18.21 -15.09 -9.84
CA GLY A 74 18.56 -15.81 -8.62
C GLY A 74 17.82 -15.37 -7.36
N ARG A 75 16.83 -14.49 -7.50
CA ARG A 75 15.89 -14.05 -6.45
C ARG A 75 14.54 -14.67 -6.70
N LEU A 76 13.98 -15.28 -5.66
CA LEU A 76 12.59 -15.72 -5.61
C LEU A 76 11.82 -14.74 -4.72
N GLU A 77 10.73 -14.19 -5.23
CA GLU A 77 9.81 -13.36 -4.48
C GLU A 77 8.40 -13.94 -4.56
N VAL A 78 7.83 -14.25 -3.41
CA VAL A 78 6.43 -14.67 -3.28
C VAL A 78 5.69 -13.57 -2.56
N ARG A 79 4.63 -13.06 -3.18
CA ARG A 79 3.78 -12.03 -2.61
C ARG A 79 2.38 -12.57 -2.43
N ARG A 80 1.94 -12.65 -1.18
CA ARG A 80 0.61 -13.06 -0.77
C ARG A 80 -0.18 -11.86 -0.31
N CYS A 81 -1.33 -11.65 -0.89
CA CYS A 81 -2.24 -10.58 -0.52
C CYS A 81 -3.51 -11.16 0.09
N TYR A 82 -3.90 -10.64 1.22
CA TYR A 82 -5.14 -10.95 1.93
C TYR A 82 -5.96 -9.67 2.04
N ALA A 83 -7.24 -9.73 1.65
CA ALA A 83 -8.15 -8.60 1.77
C ALA A 83 -9.39 -8.99 2.58
N PHE A 84 -9.82 -8.08 3.46
CA PHE A 84 -10.85 -8.29 4.47
C PHE A 84 -11.85 -7.13 4.46
N ASP A 85 -13.09 -7.41 4.84
CA ASP A 85 -14.19 -6.44 4.97
C ASP A 85 -14.74 -6.31 6.41
N GLN A 86 -14.14 -7.02 7.38
CA GLN A 86 -14.51 -6.98 8.79
C GLN A 86 -13.96 -5.72 9.47
N LEU A 87 -14.57 -4.57 9.23
CA LEU A 87 -14.10 -3.27 9.72
C LEU A 87 -14.21 -3.09 11.24
N ASP A 88 -15.05 -3.89 11.89
CA ASP A 88 -15.31 -3.80 13.34
C ASP A 88 -14.07 -4.09 14.20
N CYS A 89 -13.06 -4.78 13.63
CA CYS A 89 -11.79 -5.05 14.32
C CYS A 89 -10.81 -3.87 14.26
N LEU A 90 -11.09 -2.86 13.43
CA LEU A 90 -10.19 -1.73 13.22
C LEU A 90 -10.41 -0.64 14.27
N HIS A 91 -9.32 0.05 14.61
CA HIS A 91 -9.41 1.23 15.47
C HIS A 91 -9.96 2.43 14.70
N ALA A 92 -11.11 2.98 15.18
CA ALA A 92 -11.76 4.18 14.65
C ALA A 92 -11.95 4.18 13.11
N PRO A 93 -12.57 3.13 12.52
CA PRO A 93 -12.75 3.03 11.07
C PRO A 93 -13.63 4.16 10.52
N GLU A 94 -14.52 4.73 11.32
CA GLU A 94 -15.42 5.84 10.97
C GLU A 94 -14.68 7.14 10.62
N ARG A 95 -13.42 7.27 11.00
CA ARG A 95 -12.58 8.41 10.63
C ARG A 95 -12.17 8.41 9.16
N TRP A 96 -12.32 7.26 8.47
CA TRP A 96 -11.87 7.08 7.09
C TRP A 96 -13.06 7.09 6.14
N PRO A 97 -13.18 8.13 5.29
CA PRO A 97 -14.32 8.28 4.39
C PRO A 97 -14.48 7.09 3.45
N ASP A 98 -15.68 6.50 3.42
CA ASP A 98 -16.03 5.36 2.57
C ASP A 98 -15.09 4.16 2.70
N LEU A 99 -14.47 3.94 3.87
CA LEU A 99 -13.66 2.75 4.13
C LEU A 99 -14.52 1.49 3.96
N LYS A 100 -14.06 0.55 3.13
CA LYS A 100 -14.77 -0.70 2.82
C LYS A 100 -13.95 -1.95 3.07
N SER A 101 -12.63 -1.84 3.04
CA SER A 101 -11.75 -2.98 3.23
C SER A 101 -10.39 -2.57 3.77
N PHE A 102 -9.70 -3.55 4.29
CA PHE A 102 -8.28 -3.46 4.60
C PHE A 102 -7.57 -4.70 4.07
N GLY A 103 -6.26 -4.62 3.95
CA GLY A 103 -5.49 -5.74 3.43
C GLY A 103 -4.08 -5.83 3.98
N VAL A 104 -3.54 -7.02 3.88
CA VAL A 104 -2.17 -7.36 4.27
C VAL A 104 -1.45 -7.96 3.09
N ILE A 105 -0.29 -7.42 2.75
CA ILE A 105 0.61 -8.00 1.76
C ILE A 105 1.82 -8.57 2.50
N ALA A 106 1.97 -9.89 2.46
CA ALA A 106 3.13 -10.63 2.94
C ALA A 106 4.08 -10.86 1.76
N SER A 107 5.23 -10.20 1.79
CA SER A 107 6.29 -10.35 0.78
C SER A 107 7.39 -11.25 1.34
N GLU A 108 7.51 -12.43 0.78
CA GLU A 108 8.58 -13.39 1.08
C GLU A 108 9.66 -13.29 0.00
N ARG A 109 10.87 -12.98 0.40
CA ARG A 109 12.00 -12.80 -0.51
C ARG A 109 13.14 -13.72 -0.12
N THR A 110 13.54 -14.60 -1.06
CA THR A 110 14.69 -15.49 -0.89
C THR A 110 15.83 -15.08 -1.82
N ILE A 111 16.98 -14.74 -1.24
CA ILE A 111 18.22 -14.37 -1.94
C ILE A 111 19.33 -15.21 -1.37
N LYS A 112 20.06 -15.96 -2.21
CA LYS A 112 21.19 -16.82 -1.82
C LYS A 112 20.85 -17.76 -0.65
N GLY A 113 19.64 -18.32 -0.64
CA GLY A 113 19.16 -19.22 0.41
C GLY A 113 18.72 -18.57 1.72
N LYS A 114 18.78 -17.24 1.84
CA LYS A 114 18.25 -16.51 2.99
C LYS A 114 16.87 -15.96 2.66
N THR A 115 15.87 -16.33 3.46
CA THR A 115 14.49 -15.87 3.30
C THR A 115 14.18 -14.78 4.32
N THR A 116 13.51 -13.72 3.86
CA THR A 116 12.95 -12.65 4.68
C THR A 116 11.48 -12.49 4.37
N ILE A 117 10.67 -12.21 5.38
CA ILE A 117 9.23 -11.95 5.23
C ILE A 117 8.97 -10.54 5.77
N GLU A 118 8.24 -9.75 4.99
CA GLU A 118 7.79 -8.41 5.35
C GLU A 118 6.28 -8.33 5.20
N HIS A 119 5.58 -7.78 6.21
CA HIS A 119 4.16 -7.49 6.16
C HIS A 119 3.95 -6.00 5.92
N ARG A 120 3.02 -5.66 5.04
CA ARG A 120 2.58 -4.30 4.78
C ARG A 120 1.07 -4.23 4.88
N PHE A 121 0.57 -3.22 5.57
CA PHE A 121 -0.85 -3.03 5.89
C PHE A 121 -1.44 -1.89 5.07
N TYR A 122 -2.69 -2.06 4.62
CA TYR A 122 -3.38 -1.11 3.77
C TYR A 122 -4.84 -0.98 4.18
N ILE A 123 -5.41 0.22 3.98
CA ILE A 123 -6.85 0.47 4.03
C ILE A 123 -7.33 0.96 2.67
N SER A 124 -8.60 0.69 2.33
CA SER A 124 -9.14 1.01 1.01
C SER A 124 -10.62 1.36 1.05
N SER A 125 -11.03 2.29 0.16
CA SER A 125 -12.43 2.56 -0.16
C SER A 125 -13.03 1.56 -1.16
N LEU A 126 -12.23 0.67 -1.71
CA LEU A 126 -12.68 -0.42 -2.57
C LEU A 126 -13.21 -1.59 -1.74
N PRO A 127 -14.14 -2.39 -2.27
CA PRO A 127 -14.48 -3.68 -1.68
C PRO A 127 -13.25 -4.59 -1.52
N ALA A 128 -13.34 -5.59 -0.64
CA ALA A 128 -12.27 -6.56 -0.45
C ALA A 128 -12.02 -7.34 -1.75
N ASP A 129 -10.86 -7.10 -2.35
CA ASP A 129 -10.38 -7.74 -3.59
C ASP A 129 -8.85 -7.82 -3.51
N ALA A 130 -8.34 -9.00 -3.19
CA ALA A 130 -6.91 -9.20 -2.98
C ALA A 130 -6.09 -9.04 -4.26
N ALA A 131 -6.61 -9.47 -5.42
CA ALA A 131 -5.91 -9.36 -6.69
C ALA A 131 -5.77 -7.88 -7.10
N ARG A 132 -6.84 -7.11 -6.96
CA ARG A 132 -6.84 -5.67 -7.28
C ARG A 132 -5.92 -4.88 -6.34
N LEU A 133 -5.96 -5.20 -5.04
CA LEU A 133 -5.07 -4.60 -4.04
C LEU A 133 -3.60 -4.89 -4.35
N ASN A 134 -3.26 -6.16 -4.61
CA ASN A 134 -1.91 -6.60 -4.93
C ASN A 134 -1.38 -5.91 -6.19
N GLN A 135 -2.20 -5.84 -7.25
CA GLN A 135 -1.86 -5.16 -8.49
C GLN A 135 -1.62 -3.66 -8.29
N ALA A 136 -2.52 -2.96 -7.59
CA ALA A 136 -2.40 -1.52 -7.38
C ALA A 136 -1.14 -1.15 -6.56
N VAL A 137 -0.86 -1.91 -5.50
CA VAL A 137 0.36 -1.74 -4.70
C VAL A 137 1.61 -2.03 -5.52
N ARG A 138 1.57 -3.05 -6.39
CA ARG A 138 2.69 -3.36 -7.29
C ARG A 138 2.97 -2.21 -8.27
N LEU A 139 1.93 -1.62 -8.84
CA LEU A 139 2.06 -0.47 -9.74
C LEU A 139 2.66 0.75 -9.02
N HIS A 140 2.23 1.02 -7.79
CA HIS A 140 2.80 2.08 -6.95
C HIS A 140 4.32 1.95 -6.82
N TRP A 141 4.80 0.78 -6.40
CA TRP A 141 6.24 0.54 -6.24
C TRP A 141 7.02 0.50 -7.56
N ARG A 142 6.37 0.16 -8.68
CA ARG A 142 7.01 0.23 -10.01
C ARG A 142 7.30 1.67 -10.42
N VAL A 143 6.41 2.61 -10.15
CA VAL A 143 6.65 4.03 -10.41
C VAL A 143 7.86 4.51 -9.62
N GLU A 144 7.93 4.17 -8.33
CA GLU A 144 9.03 4.55 -7.46
C GLU A 144 10.36 3.97 -7.95
N ASN A 145 10.42 2.66 -8.23
CA ASN A 145 11.64 2.00 -8.65
C ASN A 145 12.10 2.35 -10.07
N SER A 146 11.20 2.67 -10.99
CA SER A 146 11.57 2.96 -12.39
C SER A 146 11.69 4.43 -12.67
N LEU A 147 10.75 5.26 -12.20
CA LEU A 147 10.76 6.69 -12.46
C LEU A 147 11.84 7.41 -11.64
N HIS A 148 11.90 7.15 -10.33
CA HIS A 148 12.92 7.76 -9.47
C HIS A 148 14.30 7.31 -9.87
N TRP A 149 14.51 6.02 -10.16
CA TRP A 149 15.79 5.53 -10.70
C TRP A 149 16.19 6.24 -12.00
N CYS A 150 15.23 6.42 -12.94
CA CYS A 150 15.51 7.16 -14.17
C CYS A 150 15.85 8.63 -13.90
N MET A 151 15.19 9.27 -12.96
CA MET A 151 15.49 10.66 -12.57
C MET A 151 16.88 10.76 -11.94
N ASP A 152 17.22 9.88 -11.03
CA ASP A 152 18.52 9.86 -10.35
C ASP A 152 19.67 9.56 -11.32
N VAL A 153 19.49 8.60 -12.22
CA VAL A 153 20.55 8.19 -13.17
C VAL A 153 20.65 9.14 -14.36
N ALA A 154 19.50 9.54 -14.95
CA ALA A 154 19.49 10.36 -16.16
C ALA A 154 19.66 11.86 -15.85
N PHE A 155 19.10 12.35 -14.76
CA PHE A 155 19.10 13.77 -14.38
C PHE A 155 20.00 14.10 -13.20
N GLY A 156 20.49 13.08 -12.44
CA GLY A 156 21.34 13.28 -11.29
C GLY A 156 20.64 14.04 -10.15
N ASP A 157 19.34 13.81 -9.97
CA ASP A 157 18.48 14.57 -9.07
C ASP A 157 19.00 14.55 -7.62
N ASP A 158 19.52 13.42 -7.15
CA ASP A 158 20.18 13.28 -5.84
C ASP A 158 21.45 14.16 -5.68
N ARG A 159 22.04 14.63 -6.78
CA ARG A 159 23.20 15.51 -6.79
C ARG A 159 22.83 16.99 -6.84
N MET A 160 21.56 17.31 -7.07
CA MET A 160 21.07 18.69 -7.08
C MET A 160 21.11 19.27 -5.67
N ARG A 161 21.94 20.28 -5.46
CA ARG A 161 22.08 21.01 -4.18
C ARG A 161 21.05 22.12 -4.01
N ALA A 162 20.06 22.26 -4.87
CA ALA A 162 19.01 23.25 -4.79
C ALA A 162 18.01 22.87 -3.67
N ARG A 163 18.34 23.21 -2.41
CA ARG A 163 17.56 22.84 -1.23
C ARG A 163 16.69 23.96 -0.65
N THR A 164 16.79 25.17 -1.15
CA THR A 164 16.02 26.33 -0.63
C THR A 164 15.76 27.35 -1.73
N GLY A 165 14.48 27.73 -1.89
CA GLY A 165 14.00 28.87 -2.68
C GLY A 165 14.58 28.93 -4.10
N ASN A 166 13.86 29.31 -5.08
CA ASN A 166 14.21 29.70 -6.44
C ASN A 166 15.68 29.64 -6.88
N ALA A 167 16.32 28.49 -6.79
CA ALA A 167 17.70 28.30 -7.24
C ALA A 167 17.80 27.96 -8.72
N ALA A 168 16.82 28.33 -9.53
CA ALA A 168 16.86 28.33 -10.96
C ALA A 168 17.03 29.78 -11.45
N HIS A 169 18.26 30.20 -11.60
CA HIS A 169 18.67 31.33 -12.43
C HIS A 169 19.51 30.82 -13.54
#